data_8ce9b9006887cb3f862fa7dcb2a87f45
#
_entry.id   8ce9b9006887cb3f862fa7dcb2a87f45
#
_cell.length_a   1.000
_cell.length_b   1.000
_cell.length_c   1.000
_cell.angle_alpha   90.00
_cell.angle_beta   90.00
_cell.angle_gamma   90.00
#
_symmetry.space_group_name_H-M   'P 1'
#
loop_
_entity.id
_entity.type
_entity.pdbx_description
1 polymer ?
#
loop_
_entity_poly.entity_id
_entity_poly.type
_entity_poly.pdbx_seq_one_letter_code
_entity_poly.pdbx_strand_id
1 'polypeptide(L)'
;MRGNPHIHARMIISIANQKGGVGKTTTAINLAAALAMRGKKTLLIDLDPQGNSSMSYLDVREATKSMYDVFVDKDTHLTDVIRPSSQQNLSIAPARIALAKLESRLVGELDAPFKLKDELVSLNGQFHDVVIDCPPALGLLTVNALVASTHLLIPIQSSYFALEGTDDLLETIEKVRQRPNPELQILGVVITMHDKRTALARDIQEQIRKVFGDKVFRTVISKSVRLEESPAYRESIFTFAPDSSGAAEYYSLCEEVIDRA
;
A
#
# COMPACT_ATOMS: atom_id res chain seq x y z
N MET A 1 -12.32 -15.07 28.40
CA MET A 1 -12.41 -14.41 27.08
C MET A 1 -11.39 -13.28 27.07
N ARG A 2 -10.26 -13.46 26.43
CA ARG A 2 -9.29 -12.36 26.26
C ARG A 2 -9.81 -11.56 25.06
N GLY A 3 -10.21 -10.29 25.28
CA GLY A 3 -10.62 -9.41 24.21
C GLY A 3 -9.50 -9.28 23.18
N ASN A 4 -9.86 -9.35 21.91
CA ASN A 4 -8.95 -9.13 20.81
C ASN A 4 -8.36 -7.71 20.97
N PRO A 5 -7.06 -7.50 20.98
CA PRO A 5 -6.50 -6.17 21.06
C PRO A 5 -6.91 -5.39 19.81
N HIS A 6 -7.72 -4.35 20.01
CA HIS A 6 -8.21 -3.54 18.91
C HIS A 6 -7.10 -2.63 18.38
N ILE A 7 -6.85 -2.70 17.08
CA ILE A 7 -6.07 -1.69 16.37
C ILE A 7 -6.94 -0.43 16.31
N HIS A 8 -6.43 0.69 16.82
CA HIS A 8 -7.21 1.94 16.91
C HIS A 8 -7.12 2.83 15.65
N ALA A 9 -6.40 2.41 14.61
CA ALA A 9 -6.44 3.11 13.32
C ALA A 9 -7.82 2.90 12.66
N ARG A 10 -8.37 3.96 12.04
CA ARG A 10 -9.66 3.90 11.35
C ARG A 10 -9.57 3.02 10.11
N MET A 11 -8.50 3.20 9.31
CA MET A 11 -8.24 2.42 8.10
C MET A 11 -6.80 1.94 8.07
N ILE A 12 -6.61 0.66 7.76
CA ILE A 12 -5.32 0.09 7.41
C ILE A 12 -5.48 -0.50 6.02
N ILE A 13 -4.87 0.14 5.03
CA ILE A 13 -5.05 -0.18 3.61
C ILE A 13 -3.77 -0.76 3.04
N SER A 14 -3.78 -2.04 2.67
CA SER A 14 -2.70 -2.62 1.86
C SER A 14 -2.91 -2.30 0.39
N ILE A 15 -1.83 -1.93 -0.29
CA ILE A 15 -1.79 -1.76 -1.74
C ILE A 15 -1.04 -2.96 -2.33
N ALA A 16 -1.77 -3.95 -2.85
CA ALA A 16 -1.16 -5.20 -3.29
C ALA A 16 -1.61 -5.62 -4.69
N ASN A 17 -0.67 -6.16 -5.44
CA ASN A 17 -0.82 -6.91 -6.68
C ASN A 17 0.48 -7.66 -6.92
N GLN A 18 0.41 -8.94 -7.34
CA GLN A 18 1.64 -9.71 -7.61
C GLN A 18 2.40 -9.22 -8.84
N LYS A 19 1.75 -8.45 -9.71
CA LYS A 19 2.37 -7.92 -10.92
C LYS A 19 3.26 -6.72 -10.60
N GLY A 20 4.49 -6.72 -11.12
CA GLY A 20 5.40 -5.57 -11.07
C GLY A 20 4.91 -4.44 -11.98
N GLY A 21 5.23 -3.19 -11.63
CA GLY A 21 4.98 -2.04 -12.49
C GLY A 21 3.52 -1.61 -12.67
N VAL A 22 2.58 -2.11 -11.87
CA VAL A 22 1.15 -1.74 -11.95
C VAL A 22 0.79 -0.47 -11.17
N GLY A 23 1.76 0.24 -10.60
CA GLY A 23 1.53 1.48 -9.87
C GLY A 23 1.18 1.29 -8.39
N LYS A 24 1.54 0.16 -7.75
CA LYS A 24 1.37 -0.05 -6.29
C LYS A 24 2.01 1.08 -5.49
N THR A 25 3.31 1.24 -5.63
CA THR A 25 4.10 2.26 -4.92
C THR A 25 3.60 3.68 -5.20
N THR A 26 3.32 4.01 -6.46
CA THR A 26 2.76 5.32 -6.84
C THR A 26 1.41 5.56 -6.17
N THR A 27 0.57 4.52 -6.08
CA THR A 27 -0.73 4.60 -5.40
C THR A 27 -0.53 4.75 -3.89
N ALA A 28 0.38 3.99 -3.27
CA ALA A 28 0.66 4.07 -1.84
C ALA A 28 1.17 5.46 -1.44
N ILE A 29 2.15 6.00 -2.17
CA ILE A 29 2.71 7.34 -1.96
C ILE A 29 1.61 8.41 -2.00
N ASN A 30 0.84 8.44 -3.09
CA ASN A 30 -0.10 9.53 -3.32
C ASN A 30 -1.41 9.37 -2.54
N LEU A 31 -1.86 8.15 -2.24
CA LEU A 31 -3.00 7.94 -1.34
C LEU A 31 -2.64 8.34 0.09
N ALA A 32 -1.48 7.94 0.61
CA ALA A 32 -1.02 8.35 1.95
C ALA A 32 -0.88 9.87 2.05
N ALA A 33 -0.34 10.52 1.01
CA ALA A 33 -0.25 11.97 0.93
C ALA A 33 -1.63 12.65 0.94
N ALA A 34 -2.58 12.16 0.15
CA ALA A 34 -3.94 12.70 0.09
C ALA A 34 -4.68 12.57 1.43
N LEU A 35 -4.56 11.43 2.11
CA LEU A 35 -5.10 11.22 3.46
C LEU A 35 -4.50 12.21 4.47
N ALA A 36 -3.18 12.40 4.45
CA ALA A 36 -2.48 13.35 5.32
C ALA A 36 -2.89 14.80 5.07
N MET A 37 -3.14 15.21 3.82
CA MET A 37 -3.64 16.56 3.46
C MET A 37 -5.01 16.87 4.06
N ARG A 38 -5.79 15.86 4.41
CA ARG A 38 -7.07 16.02 5.13
C ARG A 38 -6.90 16.30 6.63
N GLY A 39 -5.68 16.52 7.10
CA GLY A 39 -5.37 16.81 8.49
C GLY A 39 -5.33 15.59 9.41
N LYS A 40 -5.35 14.37 8.84
CA LYS A 40 -5.27 13.12 9.60
C LYS A 40 -3.83 12.61 9.65
N LYS A 41 -3.38 12.23 10.85
CA LYS A 41 -2.07 11.59 10.99
C LYS A 41 -2.07 10.26 10.22
N THR A 42 -1.25 10.17 9.20
CA THR A 42 -1.15 9.02 8.28
C THR A 42 0.23 8.41 8.38
N LEU A 43 0.30 7.08 8.42
CA LEU A 43 1.54 6.31 8.36
C LEU A 43 1.60 5.57 7.02
N LEU A 44 2.70 5.74 6.28
CA LEU A 44 3.04 4.91 5.13
C LEU A 44 4.08 3.88 5.55
N ILE A 45 3.75 2.60 5.43
CA ILE A 45 4.67 1.48 5.70
C ILE A 45 5.12 0.91 4.36
N ASP A 46 6.43 0.90 4.16
CA ASP A 46 7.05 0.31 2.98
C ASP A 46 7.49 -1.13 3.29
N LEU A 47 6.91 -2.09 2.61
CA LEU A 47 7.28 -3.51 2.71
C LEU A 47 7.97 -4.03 1.44
N ASP A 48 8.14 -3.20 0.40
CA ASP A 48 8.92 -3.60 -0.77
C ASP A 48 10.43 -3.48 -0.45
N PRO A 49 11.22 -4.56 -0.58
CA PRO A 49 12.68 -4.50 -0.39
C PRO A 49 13.39 -3.46 -1.25
N GLN A 50 12.78 -3.03 -2.36
CA GLN A 50 13.32 -1.97 -3.21
C GLN A 50 13.26 -0.58 -2.54
N GLY A 51 12.37 -0.38 -1.55
CA GLY A 51 12.28 0.85 -0.76
C GLY A 51 11.82 2.08 -1.54
N ASN A 52 11.08 1.90 -2.64
CA ASN A 52 10.72 3.01 -3.53
C ASN A 52 9.79 4.03 -2.85
N SER A 53 8.82 3.59 -2.06
CA SER A 53 7.96 4.52 -1.31
C SER A 53 8.74 5.22 -0.18
N SER A 54 9.69 4.54 0.44
CA SER A 54 10.62 5.14 1.43
C SER A 54 11.47 6.25 0.80
N MET A 55 12.12 5.96 -0.33
CA MET A 55 12.99 6.91 -1.03
C MET A 55 12.24 8.13 -1.57
N SER A 56 10.94 8.01 -1.78
CA SER A 56 10.07 9.12 -2.23
C SER A 56 9.82 10.18 -1.15
N TYR A 57 10.29 9.98 0.07
CA TYR A 57 10.11 10.92 1.17
C TYR A 57 11.34 11.10 2.05
N LEU A 58 12.22 10.08 2.10
CA LEU A 58 13.33 10.04 3.02
C LEU A 58 14.68 9.85 2.29
N ASP A 59 15.76 10.32 2.88
CA ASP A 59 17.07 9.78 2.57
C ASP A 59 17.28 8.49 3.38
N VAL A 60 17.01 7.36 2.73
CA VAL A 60 17.07 6.04 3.39
C VAL A 60 18.48 5.67 3.89
N ARG A 61 19.52 6.41 3.46
CA ARG A 61 20.91 6.23 3.95
C ARG A 61 21.06 6.71 5.40
N GLU A 62 20.24 7.67 5.82
CA GLU A 62 20.26 8.22 7.17
C GLU A 62 19.47 7.34 8.18
N ALA A 63 18.61 6.46 7.69
CA ALA A 63 17.85 5.58 8.56
C ALA A 63 18.76 4.48 9.12
N THR A 64 18.93 4.39 10.42
CA THR A 64 19.72 3.35 11.10
C THR A 64 18.98 2.02 11.21
N LYS A 65 17.64 2.08 11.39
CA LYS A 65 16.72 0.94 11.48
C LYS A 65 15.62 1.05 10.43
N SER A 66 15.00 -0.07 10.06
CA SER A 66 13.98 -0.21 9.02
C SER A 66 12.94 -1.27 9.38
N MET A 67 11.95 -1.50 8.52
CA MET A 67 10.99 -2.58 8.69
C MET A 67 11.64 -3.97 8.80
N TYR A 68 12.83 -4.18 8.23
CA TYR A 68 13.55 -5.44 8.43
C TYR A 68 13.86 -5.67 9.91
N ASP A 69 14.36 -4.65 10.61
CA ASP A 69 14.72 -4.74 12.01
C ASP A 69 13.50 -5.01 12.90
N VAL A 70 12.35 -4.40 12.58
CA VAL A 70 11.07 -4.66 13.26
C VAL A 70 10.65 -6.13 13.16
N PHE A 71 10.90 -6.78 12.03
CA PHE A 71 10.52 -8.18 11.84
C PHE A 71 11.47 -9.18 12.52
N VAL A 72 12.77 -8.86 12.64
CA VAL A 72 13.79 -9.84 13.07
C VAL A 72 14.35 -9.59 14.46
N ASP A 73 14.29 -8.38 14.97
CA ASP A 73 14.84 -7.99 16.26
C ASP A 73 13.70 -7.77 17.26
N LYS A 74 13.67 -8.55 18.32
CA LYS A 74 12.60 -8.52 19.34
C LYS A 74 12.59 -7.21 20.16
N ASP A 75 13.69 -6.49 20.18
CA ASP A 75 13.85 -5.23 20.91
C ASP A 75 13.64 -4.01 20.00
N THR A 76 13.29 -4.23 18.72
CA THR A 76 13.00 -3.16 17.77
C THR A 76 11.53 -3.14 17.41
N HIS A 77 10.85 -2.07 17.80
CA HIS A 77 9.42 -1.85 17.54
C HIS A 77 9.17 -0.93 16.35
N LEU A 78 7.97 -0.96 15.81
CA LEU A 78 7.56 -0.09 14.70
C LEU A 78 7.76 1.40 15.03
N THR A 79 7.55 1.81 16.28
CA THR A 79 7.80 3.18 16.76
C THR A 79 9.25 3.63 16.60
N ASP A 80 10.21 2.71 16.64
CA ASP A 80 11.65 3.04 16.59
C ASP A 80 12.09 3.38 15.16
N VAL A 81 11.34 2.89 14.16
CA VAL A 81 11.69 3.05 12.74
C VAL A 81 10.89 4.15 12.06
N ILE A 82 9.76 4.59 12.62
CA ILE A 82 8.93 5.66 12.04
C ILE A 82 9.70 6.97 11.97
N ARG A 83 9.65 7.62 10.82
CA ARG A 83 10.27 8.92 10.55
C ARG A 83 9.23 9.89 9.99
N PRO A 84 9.24 11.17 10.43
CA PRO A 84 8.40 12.19 9.79
C PRO A 84 8.86 12.42 8.36
N SER A 85 7.93 12.66 7.46
CA SER A 85 8.24 13.13 6.10
C SER A 85 8.24 14.66 6.03
N SER A 86 8.64 15.21 4.88
CA SER A 86 8.49 16.65 4.60
C SER A 86 7.02 17.08 4.48
N GLN A 87 6.12 16.14 4.21
CA GLN A 87 4.68 16.42 4.13
C GLN A 87 4.04 16.37 5.52
N GLN A 88 3.32 17.46 5.85
CA GLN A 88 2.60 17.55 7.12
C GLN A 88 1.64 16.36 7.32
N ASN A 89 1.58 15.83 8.55
CA ASN A 89 0.74 14.70 8.98
C ASN A 89 1.10 13.36 8.34
N LEU A 90 2.19 13.24 7.56
CA LEU A 90 2.65 11.99 6.98
C LEU A 90 3.95 11.53 7.63
N SER A 91 3.97 10.29 8.09
CA SER A 91 5.16 9.60 8.59
C SER A 91 5.41 8.33 7.79
N ILE A 92 6.66 7.88 7.74
CA ILE A 92 7.10 6.73 6.94
C ILE A 92 7.78 5.72 7.85
N ALA A 93 7.43 4.44 7.72
CA ALA A 93 8.19 3.31 8.22
C ALA A 93 8.98 2.71 7.04
N PRO A 94 10.31 2.95 6.97
CA PRO A 94 11.06 2.69 5.75
C PRO A 94 11.45 1.23 5.57
N ALA A 95 11.45 0.77 4.30
CA ALA A 95 12.05 -0.47 3.87
C ALA A 95 13.55 -0.35 3.62
N ARG A 96 14.21 -1.50 3.60
CA ARG A 96 15.57 -1.69 3.10
C ARG A 96 15.68 -3.01 2.33
N ILE A 97 16.68 -3.13 1.48
CA ILE A 97 16.94 -4.33 0.69
C ILE A 97 17.06 -5.61 1.52
N ALA A 98 17.42 -5.47 2.80
CA ALA A 98 17.48 -6.59 3.74
C ALA A 98 16.13 -7.33 3.89
N LEU A 99 14.98 -6.67 3.68
CA LEU A 99 13.66 -7.31 3.67
C LEU A 99 13.56 -8.47 2.67
N ALA A 100 14.34 -8.46 1.58
CA ALA A 100 14.39 -9.58 0.63
C ALA A 100 14.83 -10.92 1.27
N LYS A 101 15.49 -10.86 2.43
CA LYS A 101 15.95 -12.06 3.18
C LYS A 101 14.96 -12.50 4.26
N LEU A 102 13.84 -11.79 4.43
CA LEU A 102 12.93 -11.99 5.56
C LEU A 102 12.35 -13.40 5.58
N GLU A 103 11.88 -13.91 4.43
CA GLU A 103 11.28 -15.23 4.36
C GLU A 103 12.24 -16.34 4.84
N SER A 104 13.49 -16.29 4.37
CA SER A 104 14.51 -17.25 4.82
C SER A 104 14.87 -17.09 6.29
N ARG A 105 14.77 -15.87 6.84
CA ARG A 105 15.11 -15.57 8.24
C ARG A 105 14.04 -16.06 9.20
N LEU A 106 12.77 -15.98 8.82
CA LEU A 106 11.62 -16.34 9.65
C LEU A 106 11.07 -17.74 9.37
N VAL A 107 11.80 -18.57 8.61
CA VAL A 107 11.42 -19.98 8.37
C VAL A 107 11.27 -20.69 9.71
N GLY A 108 10.10 -21.29 9.93
CA GLY A 108 9.79 -22.06 11.15
C GLY A 108 9.22 -21.22 12.31
N GLU A 109 9.15 -19.90 12.20
CA GLU A 109 8.43 -19.06 13.17
C GLU A 109 6.92 -19.10 12.89
N LEU A 110 6.14 -19.62 13.83
CA LEU A 110 4.69 -19.79 13.67
C LEU A 110 3.93 -18.45 13.67
N ASP A 111 4.47 -17.44 14.31
CA ASP A 111 3.93 -16.08 14.40
C ASP A 111 4.38 -15.15 13.27
N ALA A 112 5.28 -15.62 12.38
CA ALA A 112 5.80 -14.81 11.28
C ALA A 112 4.74 -14.05 10.46
N PRO A 113 3.55 -14.60 10.16
CA PRO A 113 2.50 -13.88 9.42
C PRO A 113 1.80 -12.77 10.21
N PHE A 114 1.97 -12.71 11.53
CA PHE A 114 1.25 -11.80 12.42
C PHE A 114 2.09 -10.63 12.96
N LYS A 115 3.40 -10.64 12.72
CA LYS A 115 4.35 -9.67 13.28
C LYS A 115 3.94 -8.22 13.01
N LEU A 116 3.54 -7.87 11.78
CA LEU A 116 3.11 -6.51 11.47
C LEU A 116 1.82 -6.13 12.20
N LYS A 117 0.88 -7.07 12.32
CA LYS A 117 -0.37 -6.83 13.05
C LYS A 117 -0.11 -6.51 14.51
N ASP A 118 0.77 -7.27 15.16
CA ASP A 118 1.12 -7.09 16.56
C ASP A 118 1.82 -5.72 16.80
N GLU A 119 2.69 -5.33 15.89
CA GLU A 119 3.35 -4.02 15.92
C GLU A 119 2.38 -2.85 15.70
N LEU A 120 1.39 -3.00 14.82
CA LEU A 120 0.36 -1.97 14.61
C LEU A 120 -0.55 -1.78 15.83
N VAL A 121 -0.82 -2.85 16.59
CA VAL A 121 -1.52 -2.76 17.88
C VAL A 121 -0.74 -1.88 18.86
N SER A 122 0.59 -1.98 18.88
CA SER A 122 1.45 -1.21 19.79
C SER A 122 1.41 0.31 19.55
N LEU A 123 1.04 0.76 18.34
CA LEU A 123 0.89 2.19 17.99
C LEU A 123 -0.25 2.89 18.74
N ASN A 124 -1.19 2.13 19.31
CA ASN A 124 -2.25 2.61 20.19
C ASN A 124 -2.97 3.90 19.72
N GLY A 125 -3.34 3.94 18.43
CA GLY A 125 -4.08 5.08 17.87
C GLY A 125 -3.26 6.34 17.56
N GLN A 126 -1.93 6.24 17.52
CA GLN A 126 -1.07 7.38 17.15
C GLN A 126 -1.34 7.88 15.72
N PHE A 127 -1.79 6.98 14.84
CA PHE A 127 -2.14 7.27 13.46
C PHE A 127 -3.63 6.99 13.23
N HIS A 128 -4.26 7.87 12.46
CA HIS A 128 -5.65 7.70 12.06
C HIS A 128 -5.78 6.72 10.91
N ASP A 129 -4.90 6.82 9.93
CA ASP A 129 -4.88 5.96 8.75
C ASP A 129 -3.47 5.39 8.51
N VAL A 130 -3.42 4.15 8.03
CA VAL A 130 -2.17 3.46 7.66
C VAL A 130 -2.29 2.97 6.22
N VAL A 131 -1.29 3.25 5.40
CA VAL A 131 -1.16 2.73 4.04
C VAL A 131 0.07 1.82 3.99
N ILE A 132 -0.06 0.62 3.43
CA ILE A 132 1.01 -0.36 3.35
C ILE A 132 1.32 -0.63 1.87
N ASP A 133 2.54 -0.27 1.44
CA ASP A 133 3.05 -0.59 0.11
C ASP A 133 3.63 -2.01 0.09
N CYS A 134 3.05 -2.90 -0.73
CA CYS A 134 3.43 -4.31 -0.80
C CYS A 134 4.37 -4.59 -1.98
N PRO A 135 5.32 -5.54 -1.82
CA PRO A 135 6.17 -5.99 -2.91
C PRO A 135 5.36 -6.70 -4.02
N PRO A 136 5.94 -6.87 -5.24
CA PRO A 136 5.31 -7.59 -6.34
C PRO A 136 5.43 -9.11 -6.18
N ALA A 137 5.05 -9.63 -5.00
CA ALA A 137 5.08 -11.05 -4.67
C ALA A 137 4.01 -11.36 -3.62
N LEU A 138 3.45 -12.56 -3.64
CA LEU A 138 2.47 -13.04 -2.65
C LEU A 138 3.14 -13.81 -1.50
N GLY A 139 4.35 -13.40 -1.11
CA GLY A 139 5.12 -14.00 -0.04
C GLY A 139 4.79 -13.47 1.35
N LEU A 140 5.65 -13.77 2.33
CA LEU A 140 5.44 -13.46 3.74
C LEU A 140 5.19 -11.96 4.02
N LEU A 141 5.85 -11.06 3.30
CA LEU A 141 5.65 -9.61 3.46
C LEU A 141 4.23 -9.19 3.08
N THR A 142 3.73 -9.66 1.93
CA THR A 142 2.36 -9.38 1.49
C THR A 142 1.34 -10.04 2.42
N VAL A 143 1.60 -11.26 2.89
CA VAL A 143 0.72 -11.93 3.88
C VAL A 143 0.67 -11.11 5.18
N ASN A 144 1.80 -10.61 5.70
CA ASN A 144 1.81 -9.72 6.87
C ASN A 144 0.96 -8.47 6.64
N ALA A 145 1.08 -7.83 5.47
CA ALA A 145 0.27 -6.68 5.12
C ALA A 145 -1.22 -7.01 5.15
N LEU A 146 -1.64 -8.10 4.49
CA LEU A 146 -3.05 -8.51 4.43
C LEU A 146 -3.61 -8.92 5.81
N VAL A 147 -2.79 -9.59 6.64
CA VAL A 147 -3.18 -9.99 8.01
C VAL A 147 -3.37 -8.78 8.92
N ALA A 148 -2.58 -7.73 8.71
CA ALA A 148 -2.65 -6.50 9.49
C ALA A 148 -3.70 -5.50 9.00
N SER A 149 -4.24 -5.66 7.79
CA SER A 149 -5.08 -4.66 7.14
C SER A 149 -6.56 -4.83 7.44
N THR A 150 -7.30 -3.70 7.45
CA THR A 150 -8.75 -3.68 7.38
C THR A 150 -9.24 -3.76 5.94
N HIS A 151 -8.49 -3.16 5.02
CA HIS A 151 -8.87 -3.03 3.62
C HIS A 151 -7.71 -3.36 2.68
N LEU A 152 -8.06 -3.85 1.50
CA LEU A 152 -7.14 -4.08 0.39
C LEU A 152 -7.57 -3.26 -0.82
N LEU A 153 -6.66 -2.47 -1.40
CA LEU A 153 -6.79 -1.78 -2.66
C LEU A 153 -5.87 -2.45 -3.69
N ILE A 154 -6.41 -2.76 -4.86
CA ILE A 154 -5.72 -3.52 -5.91
C ILE A 154 -5.52 -2.61 -7.14
N PRO A 155 -4.31 -2.07 -7.37
CA PRO A 155 -4.01 -1.38 -8.63
C PRO A 155 -3.87 -2.38 -9.78
N ILE A 156 -4.55 -2.10 -10.90
CA ILE A 156 -4.44 -2.89 -12.13
C ILE A 156 -4.09 -1.95 -13.28
N GLN A 157 -2.95 -2.21 -13.93
CA GLN A 157 -2.55 -1.44 -15.12
C GLN A 157 -3.48 -1.74 -16.30
N SER A 158 -3.89 -0.68 -17.02
CA SER A 158 -4.68 -0.81 -18.27
C SER A 158 -3.78 -1.31 -19.42
N SER A 159 -3.44 -2.60 -19.41
CA SER A 159 -2.58 -3.26 -20.40
C SER A 159 -3.15 -4.61 -20.82
N TYR A 160 -2.68 -5.17 -21.95
CA TYR A 160 -3.18 -6.44 -22.50
C TYR A 160 -3.20 -7.60 -21.48
N PHE A 161 -2.20 -7.66 -20.62
CA PHE A 161 -2.13 -8.68 -19.58
C PHE A 161 -2.73 -8.23 -18.23
N ALA A 162 -3.67 -7.28 -18.23
CA ALA A 162 -4.19 -6.65 -17.02
C ALA A 162 -4.70 -7.63 -15.95
N LEU A 163 -5.38 -8.68 -16.36
CA LEU A 163 -6.02 -9.68 -15.49
C LEU A 163 -5.15 -10.89 -15.18
N GLU A 164 -3.96 -10.99 -15.77
CA GLU A 164 -3.04 -12.10 -15.50
C GLU A 164 -2.57 -12.06 -14.05
N GLY A 165 -2.62 -13.21 -13.36
CA GLY A 165 -2.20 -13.34 -11.95
C GLY A 165 -3.19 -12.77 -10.94
N THR A 166 -4.37 -12.28 -11.35
CA THR A 166 -5.40 -11.84 -10.39
C THR A 166 -5.98 -13.02 -9.60
N ASP A 167 -6.06 -14.20 -10.19
CA ASP A 167 -6.60 -15.39 -9.53
C ASP A 167 -5.75 -15.81 -8.33
N ASP A 168 -4.42 -15.81 -8.45
CA ASP A 168 -3.49 -16.14 -7.36
C ASP A 168 -3.61 -15.14 -6.20
N LEU A 169 -3.79 -13.85 -6.54
CA LEU A 169 -4.02 -12.81 -5.54
C LEU A 169 -5.35 -13.04 -4.81
N LEU A 170 -6.43 -13.31 -5.54
CA LEU A 170 -7.75 -13.57 -4.96
C LEU A 170 -7.73 -14.83 -4.09
N GLU A 171 -7.05 -15.90 -4.52
CA GLU A 171 -6.86 -17.11 -3.71
C GLU A 171 -6.11 -16.81 -2.41
N THR A 172 -5.05 -15.99 -2.47
CA THR A 172 -4.30 -15.58 -1.28
C THR A 172 -5.17 -14.76 -0.33
N ILE A 173 -5.98 -13.83 -0.84
CA ILE A 173 -6.94 -13.05 -0.06
C ILE A 173 -7.93 -13.97 0.66
N GLU A 174 -8.49 -14.95 -0.04
CA GLU A 174 -9.44 -15.90 0.55
C GLU A 174 -8.78 -16.76 1.64
N LYS A 175 -7.54 -17.21 1.46
CA LYS A 175 -6.78 -17.91 2.51
C LYS A 175 -6.57 -17.04 3.75
N VAL A 176 -6.27 -15.76 3.57
CA VAL A 176 -6.12 -14.81 4.68
C VAL A 176 -7.46 -14.57 5.38
N ARG A 177 -8.56 -14.43 4.64
CA ARG A 177 -9.91 -14.22 5.21
C ARG A 177 -10.46 -15.44 5.94
N GLN A 178 -10.07 -16.65 5.54
CA GLN A 178 -10.57 -17.88 6.18
C GLN A 178 -10.12 -18.03 7.64
N ARG A 179 -8.94 -17.53 8.02
CA ARG A 179 -8.39 -17.71 9.37
C ARG A 179 -7.60 -16.51 9.91
N PRO A 180 -6.50 -16.05 9.27
CA PRO A 180 -5.64 -15.01 9.87
C PRO A 180 -6.33 -13.66 10.06
N ASN A 181 -7.19 -13.27 9.09
CA ASN A 181 -7.90 -11.99 9.12
C ASN A 181 -9.28 -12.06 8.43
N PRO A 182 -10.32 -12.59 9.11
CA PRO A 182 -11.67 -12.70 8.54
C PRO A 182 -12.32 -11.34 8.20
N GLU A 183 -11.84 -10.26 8.81
CA GLU A 183 -12.41 -8.92 8.64
C GLU A 183 -11.81 -8.16 7.45
N LEU A 184 -10.80 -8.72 6.78
CA LEU A 184 -10.18 -8.09 5.60
C LEU A 184 -11.22 -7.88 4.48
N GLN A 185 -11.38 -6.63 4.06
CA GLN A 185 -12.29 -6.27 2.99
C GLN A 185 -11.53 -5.87 1.71
N ILE A 186 -12.02 -6.31 0.54
CA ILE A 186 -11.55 -5.75 -0.73
C ILE A 186 -12.26 -4.41 -0.91
N LEU A 187 -11.52 -3.32 -0.70
CA LEU A 187 -12.00 -1.94 -0.88
C LEU A 187 -12.33 -1.66 -2.33
N GLY A 188 -11.46 -2.11 -3.24
CA GLY A 188 -11.70 -2.01 -4.66
C GLY A 188 -10.45 -2.17 -5.51
N VAL A 189 -10.71 -2.07 -6.82
CA VAL A 189 -9.73 -2.12 -7.89
C VAL A 189 -9.59 -0.75 -8.50
N VAL A 190 -8.38 -0.18 -8.54
CA VAL A 190 -8.09 1.07 -9.26
C VAL A 190 -7.36 0.77 -10.57
N ILE A 191 -7.89 1.31 -11.66
CA ILE A 191 -7.25 1.22 -12.98
C ILE A 191 -6.17 2.28 -13.06
N THR A 192 -4.95 1.86 -13.40
CA THR A 192 -3.77 2.72 -13.45
C THR A 192 -3.16 2.79 -14.84
N MET A 193 -2.31 3.81 -15.06
CA MET A 193 -1.56 4.01 -16.31
C MET A 193 -2.45 3.95 -17.57
N HIS A 194 -3.69 4.44 -17.43
CA HIS A 194 -4.68 4.40 -18.50
C HIS A 194 -4.39 5.47 -19.57
N ASP A 195 -4.21 5.04 -20.82
CA ASP A 195 -4.11 5.95 -21.96
C ASP A 195 -5.45 6.05 -22.69
N LYS A 196 -6.23 7.08 -22.38
CA LYS A 196 -7.57 7.34 -22.95
C LYS A 196 -7.61 7.42 -24.48
N ARG A 197 -6.44 7.65 -25.13
CA ARG A 197 -6.33 7.81 -26.58
C ARG A 197 -6.38 6.48 -27.32
N THR A 198 -6.10 5.36 -26.66
CA THR A 198 -6.03 4.04 -27.28
C THR A 198 -7.33 3.27 -27.15
N ALA A 199 -7.77 2.58 -28.20
CA ALA A 199 -8.91 1.67 -28.16
C ALA A 199 -8.64 0.52 -27.18
N LEU A 200 -7.43 -0.05 -27.22
CA LEU A 200 -7.04 -1.14 -26.34
C LEU A 200 -7.24 -0.79 -24.85
N ALA A 201 -6.85 0.41 -24.42
CA ALA A 201 -7.02 0.78 -23.01
C ALA A 201 -8.49 0.85 -22.61
N ARG A 202 -9.37 1.30 -23.49
CA ARG A 202 -10.83 1.31 -23.25
C ARG A 202 -11.39 -0.10 -23.14
N ASP A 203 -11.03 -1.00 -24.07
CA ASP A 203 -11.46 -2.40 -24.06
C ASP A 203 -11.02 -3.13 -22.78
N ILE A 204 -9.76 -2.90 -22.35
CA ILE A 204 -9.25 -3.46 -21.11
C ILE A 204 -9.97 -2.90 -19.87
N GLN A 205 -10.26 -1.61 -19.84
CA GLN A 205 -11.06 -1.01 -18.78
C GLN A 205 -12.43 -1.67 -18.67
N GLU A 206 -13.11 -1.93 -19.79
CA GLU A 206 -14.39 -2.64 -19.81
C GLU A 206 -14.26 -4.08 -19.30
N GLN A 207 -13.18 -4.79 -19.68
CA GLN A 207 -12.92 -6.14 -19.19
C GLN A 207 -12.69 -6.17 -17.66
N ILE A 208 -11.89 -5.22 -17.12
CA ILE A 208 -11.67 -5.10 -15.67
C ILE A 208 -13.00 -4.84 -14.96
N ARG A 209 -13.84 -3.93 -15.50
CA ARG A 209 -15.17 -3.64 -14.95
C ARG A 209 -16.13 -4.84 -15.03
N LYS A 210 -16.03 -5.66 -16.07
CA LYS A 210 -16.79 -6.92 -16.18
C LYS A 210 -16.42 -7.94 -15.10
N VAL A 211 -15.11 -8.07 -14.79
CA VAL A 211 -14.62 -9.03 -13.82
C VAL A 211 -14.90 -8.61 -12.38
N PHE A 212 -14.63 -7.34 -12.04
CA PHE A 212 -14.69 -6.85 -10.66
C PHE A 212 -15.95 -6.05 -10.32
N GLY A 213 -16.80 -5.74 -11.31
CA GLY A 213 -18.09 -5.08 -11.11
C GLY A 213 -17.98 -3.75 -10.37
N ASP A 214 -18.78 -3.60 -9.34
CA ASP A 214 -18.86 -2.44 -8.45
C ASP A 214 -17.60 -2.21 -7.59
N LYS A 215 -16.75 -3.23 -7.48
CA LYS A 215 -15.45 -3.09 -6.81
C LYS A 215 -14.46 -2.20 -7.58
N VAL A 216 -14.68 -1.95 -8.89
CA VAL A 216 -13.81 -1.03 -9.63
C VAL A 216 -14.12 0.41 -9.25
N PHE A 217 -13.10 1.17 -8.86
CA PHE A 217 -13.24 2.61 -8.60
C PHE A 217 -13.71 3.34 -9.85
N ARG A 218 -14.51 4.39 -9.68
CA ARG A 218 -14.90 5.31 -10.77
C ARG A 218 -13.68 6.06 -11.28
N THR A 219 -12.83 6.47 -10.33
CA THR A 219 -11.55 7.13 -10.61
C THR A 219 -10.59 6.19 -11.33
N VAL A 220 -9.99 6.70 -12.39
CA VAL A 220 -8.96 6.02 -13.20
C VAL A 220 -7.72 6.88 -13.20
N ILE A 221 -6.56 6.28 -12.90
CA ILE A 221 -5.29 6.99 -12.90
C ILE A 221 -4.68 6.94 -14.30
N SER A 222 -4.56 8.08 -14.93
CA SER A 222 -3.99 8.23 -16.27
C SER A 222 -2.47 8.02 -16.26
N LYS A 223 -1.92 7.58 -17.39
CA LYS A 223 -0.47 7.57 -17.58
C LYS A 223 0.05 9.00 -17.52
N SER A 224 1.03 9.26 -16.63
CA SER A 224 1.55 10.59 -16.37
C SER A 224 3.04 10.56 -16.08
N VAL A 225 3.82 11.31 -16.86
CA VAL A 225 5.25 11.51 -16.62
C VAL A 225 5.49 12.18 -15.26
N ARG A 226 4.60 13.08 -14.83
CA ARG A 226 4.73 13.76 -13.54
C ARG A 226 4.64 12.81 -12.34
N LEU A 227 3.82 11.76 -12.44
CA LEU A 227 3.75 10.70 -11.43
C LEU A 227 5.00 9.81 -11.41
N GLU A 228 5.69 9.67 -12.55
CA GLU A 228 6.95 8.92 -12.64
C GLU A 228 8.14 9.76 -12.11
N GLU A 229 8.09 11.08 -12.28
CA GLU A 229 9.16 12.01 -11.87
C GLU A 229 9.10 12.35 -10.36
N SER A 230 7.93 12.55 -9.78
CA SER A 230 7.77 13.07 -8.42
C SER A 230 8.58 12.32 -7.35
N PRO A 231 8.74 10.99 -7.38
CA PRO A 231 9.56 10.27 -6.41
C PRO A 231 11.05 10.67 -6.42
N ALA A 232 11.58 11.03 -7.58
CA ALA A 232 12.98 11.46 -7.70
C ALA A 232 13.25 12.80 -6.99
N TYR A 233 12.20 13.60 -6.80
CA TYR A 233 12.27 14.87 -6.07
C TYR A 233 11.88 14.73 -4.58
N ARG A 234 11.57 13.50 -4.13
CA ARG A 234 11.11 13.19 -2.77
C ARG A 234 9.83 13.92 -2.40
N GLU A 235 8.92 14.00 -3.36
CA GLU A 235 7.64 14.70 -3.22
C GLU A 235 6.47 13.83 -3.68
N SER A 236 5.30 14.04 -3.06
CA SER A 236 4.06 13.54 -3.63
C SER A 236 3.68 14.35 -4.87
N ILE A 237 2.76 13.81 -5.67
CA ILE A 237 2.24 14.54 -6.84
C ILE A 237 1.61 15.88 -6.45
N PHE A 238 1.07 15.99 -5.24
CA PHE A 238 0.40 17.19 -4.76
C PHE A 238 1.35 18.35 -4.48
N THR A 239 2.61 18.07 -4.14
CA THR A 239 3.66 19.07 -3.94
C THR A 239 4.42 19.30 -5.25
N PHE A 240 4.75 18.23 -5.96
CA PHE A 240 5.56 18.30 -7.17
C PHE A 240 4.82 18.92 -8.37
N ALA A 241 3.56 18.55 -8.58
CA ALA A 241 2.76 19.03 -9.70
C ALA A 241 1.27 19.13 -9.31
N PRO A 242 0.90 20.11 -8.44
CA PRO A 242 -0.44 20.22 -7.85
C PRO A 242 -1.57 20.40 -8.89
N ASP A 243 -1.28 21.05 -10.01
CA ASP A 243 -2.25 21.34 -11.07
C ASP A 243 -2.32 20.20 -12.13
N SER A 244 -1.62 19.10 -11.92
CA SER A 244 -1.61 17.96 -12.85
C SER A 244 -2.88 17.11 -12.75
N SER A 245 -3.22 16.40 -13.85
CA SER A 245 -4.28 15.41 -13.82
C SER A 245 -4.04 14.31 -12.78
N GLY A 246 -2.76 13.92 -12.57
CA GLY A 246 -2.39 12.93 -11.57
C GLY A 246 -2.75 13.36 -10.15
N ALA A 247 -2.55 14.64 -9.80
CA ALA A 247 -2.96 15.19 -8.50
C ALA A 247 -4.49 15.14 -8.34
N ALA A 248 -5.24 15.61 -9.34
CA ALA A 248 -6.70 15.57 -9.31
C ALA A 248 -7.26 14.14 -9.22
N GLU A 249 -6.66 13.20 -9.98
CA GLU A 249 -7.08 11.80 -10.01
C GLU A 249 -6.79 11.09 -8.66
N TYR A 250 -5.62 11.29 -8.06
CA TYR A 250 -5.32 10.72 -6.74
C TYR A 250 -6.13 11.36 -5.61
N TYR A 251 -6.44 12.64 -5.71
CA TYR A 251 -7.36 13.27 -4.77
C TYR A 251 -8.76 12.66 -4.87
N SER A 252 -9.28 12.49 -6.10
CA SER A 252 -10.58 11.84 -6.34
C SER A 252 -10.59 10.37 -5.86
N LEU A 253 -9.50 9.64 -6.06
CA LEU A 253 -9.35 8.28 -5.53
C LEU A 253 -9.42 8.27 -3.99
N CYS A 254 -8.76 9.21 -3.34
CA CYS A 254 -8.80 9.34 -1.87
C CYS A 254 -10.22 9.56 -1.37
N GLU A 255 -11.01 10.43 -2.02
CA GLU A 255 -12.42 10.64 -1.69
C GLU A 255 -13.23 9.34 -1.81
N GLU A 256 -13.09 8.62 -2.95
CA GLU A 256 -13.78 7.34 -3.12
C GLU A 256 -13.34 6.27 -2.10
N VAL A 257 -12.07 6.26 -1.70
CA VAL A 257 -11.55 5.36 -0.66
C VAL A 257 -12.24 5.62 0.67
N ILE A 258 -12.38 6.89 1.06
CA ILE A 258 -13.03 7.29 2.30
C ILE A 258 -14.53 6.96 2.30
N ASP A 259 -15.19 7.15 1.15
CA ASP A 259 -16.61 6.86 0.99
C ASP A 259 -16.94 5.35 1.05
N ARG A 260 -15.96 4.49 0.70
CA ARG A 260 -16.12 3.03 0.67
C ARG A 260 -15.71 2.32 1.97
N ALA A 261 -14.89 2.97 2.81
CA ALA A 261 -14.36 2.43 4.06
C ALA A 261 -15.26 2.84 5.24
#